data_7c72c9592a7acc8c789e66a788313a23
#
_entry.id   7c72c9592a7acc8c789e66a788313a23
#
_cell.length_a   1.000
_cell.length_b   1.000
_cell.length_c   1.000
_cell.angle_alpha   90.00
_cell.angle_beta   90.00
_cell.angle_gamma   90.00
#
_symmetry.space_group_name_H-M   'P 1'
#
loop_
_entity.id
_entity.type
_entity.pdbx_description
1 polymer ?
#
loop_
_entity_poly.entity_id
_entity_poly.type
_entity_poly.pdbx_seq_one_letter_code
_entity_poly.pdbx_strand_id
1 'polypeptide(L)'
;KEKGLDTLIKGLKQPVLATCIGMQLLCKHSEEGNVDCIGVFDVEVKKFQSKDLKIPHVGWNSITAKGENPLMKGLKEEEFVYFVHSFYAPVNAYTTAVCEYVHPFSAMLHKDNFYAAQFHAEISGKAGEQILKNFLAL
;
A
#
# COMPACT_ATOMS: atom_id res chain seq x y z
N LYS A 1 -9.96 -2.07 -16.65
CA LYS A 1 -10.88 -2.50 -15.61
C LYS A 1 -12.23 -2.85 -16.22
N GLU A 2 -12.89 -3.80 -15.60
CA GLU A 2 -14.16 -4.30 -16.12
C GLU A 2 -15.32 -3.40 -15.73
N LYS A 3 -16.33 -3.34 -16.59
CA LYS A 3 -17.55 -2.61 -16.35
C LYS A 3 -18.24 -3.08 -15.07
N GLY A 4 -18.51 -2.13 -14.17
CA GLY A 4 -19.23 -2.43 -12.94
C GLY A 4 -18.39 -3.00 -11.81
N LEU A 5 -17.19 -3.49 -12.10
CA LEU A 5 -16.34 -4.06 -11.06
C LEU A 5 -15.88 -2.98 -10.08
N ASP A 6 -15.52 -1.81 -10.58
CA ASP A 6 -15.10 -0.70 -9.74
C ASP A 6 -16.26 -0.21 -8.84
N THR A 7 -17.46 -0.19 -9.37
CA THR A 7 -18.66 0.17 -8.59
C THR A 7 -18.93 -0.86 -7.50
N LEU A 8 -18.79 -2.15 -7.85
CA LEU A 8 -18.98 -3.23 -6.90
C LEU A 8 -17.97 -3.15 -5.75
N ILE A 9 -16.71 -2.94 -6.06
CA ILE A 9 -15.67 -2.84 -5.06
C ILE A 9 -15.89 -1.64 -4.15
N LYS A 10 -16.19 -0.47 -4.72
CA LYS A 10 -16.45 0.74 -3.93
C LYS A 10 -17.64 0.57 -2.99
N GLY A 11 -18.58 -0.28 -3.34
CA GLY A 11 -19.77 -0.52 -2.53
C GLY A 11 -19.59 -1.50 -1.39
N LEU A 12 -18.42 -2.13 -1.27
CA LEU A 12 -18.16 -3.08 -0.19
C LEU A 12 -18.17 -2.38 1.17
N LYS A 13 -18.75 -3.05 2.15
CA LYS A 13 -18.87 -2.51 3.53
C LYS A 13 -17.94 -3.21 4.50
N GLN A 14 -17.57 -4.45 4.23
CA GLN A 14 -16.64 -5.17 5.08
C GLN A 14 -15.21 -4.63 4.91
N PRO A 15 -14.32 -4.88 5.87
CA PRO A 15 -12.92 -4.49 5.70
C PRO A 15 -12.32 -5.16 4.48
N VAL A 16 -11.57 -4.38 3.70
CA VAL A 16 -10.90 -4.84 2.48
C VAL A 16 -9.42 -4.54 2.62
N LEU A 17 -8.58 -5.53 2.35
CA LEU A 17 -7.13 -5.35 2.33
C LEU A 17 -6.62 -5.65 0.92
N ALA A 18 -5.97 -4.67 0.32
CA ALA A 18 -5.32 -4.81 -0.99
C ALA A 18 -3.82 -4.69 -0.81
N THR A 19 -3.06 -5.57 -1.47
CA THR A 19 -1.60 -5.57 -1.36
C THR A 19 -0.95 -5.43 -2.72
N CYS A 20 0.23 -4.82 -2.75
CA CYS A 20 1.05 -4.66 -3.93
C CYS A 20 0.29 -4.00 -5.08
N ILE A 21 0.11 -4.70 -6.21
CA ILE A 21 -0.63 -4.16 -7.36
C ILE A 21 -2.08 -3.84 -6.99
N GLY A 22 -2.66 -4.60 -6.05
CA GLY A 22 -4.02 -4.34 -5.58
C GLY A 22 -4.17 -2.97 -4.93
N MET A 23 -3.18 -2.56 -4.14
CA MET A 23 -3.15 -1.21 -3.57
C MET A 23 -3.16 -0.15 -4.66
N GLN A 24 -2.33 -0.34 -5.68
CA GLN A 24 -2.22 0.62 -6.78
C GLN A 24 -3.52 0.70 -7.59
N LEU A 25 -4.22 -0.43 -7.74
CA LEU A 25 -5.51 -0.45 -8.44
C LEU A 25 -6.60 0.29 -7.69
N LEU A 26 -6.50 0.42 -6.37
CA LEU A 26 -7.46 1.19 -5.58
C LEU A 26 -7.21 2.70 -5.68
N CYS A 27 -6.08 3.11 -6.21
CA CYS A 27 -5.77 4.52 -6.42
C CYS A 27 -6.54 5.08 -7.62
N LYS A 28 -6.43 6.38 -7.85
CA LYS A 28 -7.19 7.07 -8.88
C LYS A 28 -6.63 6.79 -10.27
N HIS A 29 -5.30 6.84 -10.40
CA HIS A 29 -4.63 6.73 -11.68
C HIS A 29 -3.24 6.14 -11.49
N SER A 30 -2.74 5.43 -12.50
CA SER A 30 -1.39 4.88 -12.46
C SER A 30 -0.61 5.23 -13.71
N GLU A 31 0.65 5.64 -13.51
CA GLU A 31 1.57 5.84 -14.63
C GLU A 31 1.89 4.53 -15.33
N GLU A 32 1.73 3.40 -14.63
CA GLU A 32 1.89 2.10 -15.26
C GLU A 32 0.75 1.89 -16.25
N GLY A 33 1.09 1.91 -17.54
CA GLY A 33 0.10 1.81 -18.60
C GLY A 33 -0.75 3.07 -18.78
N ASN A 34 -0.50 4.12 -17.99
CA ASN A 34 -1.24 5.38 -18.07
C ASN A 34 -2.75 5.14 -18.05
N VAL A 35 -3.23 4.49 -16.98
CA VAL A 35 -4.62 4.08 -16.88
C VAL A 35 -5.30 4.64 -15.65
N ASP A 36 -6.61 4.91 -15.77
CA ASP A 36 -7.44 5.25 -14.62
C ASP A 36 -7.78 3.96 -13.89
N CYS A 37 -7.73 4.02 -12.57
CA CYS A 37 -7.98 2.87 -11.71
C CYS A 37 -9.30 3.03 -10.95
N ILE A 38 -9.49 2.24 -9.88
CA ILE A 38 -10.78 2.19 -9.18
C ILE A 38 -11.11 3.50 -8.46
N GLY A 39 -10.09 4.17 -7.92
CA GLY A 39 -10.29 5.50 -7.35
C GLY A 39 -10.88 5.55 -5.94
N VAL A 40 -10.66 4.52 -5.14
CA VAL A 40 -11.00 4.56 -3.71
C VAL A 40 -10.15 5.63 -3.02
N PHE A 41 -8.86 5.66 -3.36
CA PHE A 41 -7.94 6.69 -2.88
C PHE A 41 -7.70 7.71 -4.00
N ASP A 42 -7.82 8.98 -3.67
CA ASP A 42 -7.55 10.07 -4.62
C ASP A 42 -6.04 10.30 -4.70
N VAL A 43 -5.34 9.34 -5.30
CA VAL A 43 -3.88 9.30 -5.34
C VAL A 43 -3.42 8.85 -6.71
N GLU A 44 -2.37 9.50 -7.25
CA GLU A 44 -1.74 9.07 -8.49
C GLU A 44 -0.54 8.19 -8.18
N VAL A 45 -0.51 7.00 -8.77
CA VAL A 45 0.62 6.07 -8.68
C VAL A 45 1.67 6.49 -9.71
N LYS A 46 2.90 6.66 -9.26
CA LYS A 46 4.00 7.15 -10.09
C LYS A 46 5.13 6.14 -10.16
N LYS A 47 5.96 6.26 -11.18
CA LYS A 47 7.13 5.40 -11.34
C LYS A 47 8.33 5.98 -10.60
N PHE A 48 9.06 5.12 -9.87
CA PHE A 48 10.34 5.52 -9.28
C PHE A 48 11.32 5.93 -10.36
N GLN A 49 12.08 6.99 -10.09
CA GLN A 49 13.13 7.45 -10.98
C GLN A 49 14.38 7.73 -10.14
N SER A 50 15.46 7.04 -10.44
CA SER A 50 16.71 7.23 -9.72
C SER A 50 17.88 6.81 -10.61
N LYS A 51 18.98 7.54 -10.49
CA LYS A 51 20.23 7.20 -11.14
C LYS A 51 21.09 6.31 -10.25
N ASP A 52 20.88 6.40 -8.93
CA ASP A 52 21.75 5.77 -7.94
C ASP A 52 21.18 4.47 -7.38
N LEU A 53 19.86 4.39 -7.27
CA LEU A 53 19.20 3.23 -6.69
C LEU A 53 18.55 2.38 -7.78
N LYS A 54 18.57 1.08 -7.55
CA LYS A 54 18.03 0.12 -8.51
C LYS A 54 16.50 0.13 -8.51
N ILE A 55 15.89 0.12 -9.67
CA ILE A 55 14.46 -0.01 -9.87
C ILE A 55 14.21 -1.32 -10.61
N PRO A 56 13.32 -2.22 -10.15
CA PRO A 56 12.37 -2.05 -9.04
C PRO A 56 13.02 -2.09 -7.67
N HIS A 57 12.28 -1.57 -6.69
CA HIS A 57 12.60 -1.70 -5.28
C HIS A 57 12.30 -3.14 -4.87
N VAL A 58 13.32 -3.93 -4.64
CA VAL A 58 13.19 -5.35 -4.29
C VAL A 58 13.95 -5.62 -3.00
N GLY A 59 13.27 -6.25 -2.04
CA GLY A 59 13.91 -6.69 -0.81
C GLY A 59 13.23 -6.18 0.44
N TRP A 60 13.88 -6.40 1.57
CA TRP A 60 13.39 -5.97 2.87
C TRP A 60 13.71 -4.51 3.10
N ASN A 61 12.74 -3.77 3.58
CA ASN A 61 12.94 -2.38 3.96
C ASN A 61 12.01 -2.05 5.12
N SER A 62 12.36 -1.03 5.88
CA SER A 62 11.61 -0.68 7.08
C SER A 62 10.46 0.26 6.77
N ILE A 63 9.36 0.08 7.52
CA ILE A 63 8.22 0.98 7.46
C ILE A 63 7.99 1.58 8.83
N THR A 64 7.48 2.81 8.86
CA THR A 64 7.17 3.53 10.08
C THR A 64 5.73 3.98 10.02
N ALA A 65 4.96 3.70 11.08
CA ALA A 65 3.57 4.12 11.14
C ALA A 65 3.45 5.63 11.11
N LYS A 66 2.44 6.13 10.40
CA LYS A 66 2.12 7.55 10.35
C LYS A 66 0.72 7.72 10.95
N GLY A 67 0.66 8.35 12.13
CA GLY A 67 -0.60 8.49 12.84
C GLY A 67 -1.10 7.16 13.37
N GLU A 68 -2.41 7.04 13.51
CA GLU A 68 -3.03 5.82 13.97
C GLU A 68 -3.05 4.78 12.86
N ASN A 69 -2.56 3.57 13.19
CA ASN A 69 -2.55 2.49 12.22
C ASN A 69 -2.92 1.18 12.92
N PRO A 70 -4.20 0.77 12.86
CA PRO A 70 -4.65 -0.44 13.56
C PRO A 70 -3.99 -1.71 13.02
N LEU A 71 -3.53 -1.73 11.77
CA LEU A 71 -2.86 -2.91 11.22
C LEU A 71 -1.46 -3.11 11.80
N MET A 72 -0.86 -2.07 12.36
CA MET A 72 0.47 -2.17 12.97
C MET A 72 0.42 -2.30 14.49
N LYS A 73 -0.76 -2.53 15.05
CA LYS A 73 -0.91 -2.72 16.49
C LYS A 73 -0.07 -3.91 16.96
N GLY A 74 0.69 -3.69 18.03
CA GLY A 74 1.56 -4.73 18.59
C GLY A 74 2.90 -4.86 17.89
N LEU A 75 3.16 -4.06 16.88
CA LEU A 75 4.45 -4.03 16.20
C LEU A 75 5.33 -2.93 16.77
N LYS A 76 6.61 -3.02 16.46
CA LYS A 76 7.58 -1.98 16.81
C LYS A 76 7.30 -0.72 16.01
N GLU A 77 7.87 0.39 16.46
CA GLU A 77 7.74 1.66 15.74
C GLU A 77 8.27 1.54 14.32
N GLU A 78 9.32 0.76 14.12
CA GLU A 78 9.91 0.50 12.82
C GLU A 78 9.98 -1.01 12.60
N GLU A 79 9.38 -1.49 11.50
CA GLU A 79 9.36 -2.91 11.16
C GLU A 79 9.82 -3.13 9.73
N PHE A 80 10.44 -4.27 9.47
CA PHE A 80 10.90 -4.62 8.13
C PHE A 80 9.88 -5.51 7.44
N VAL A 81 9.59 -5.18 6.19
CA VAL A 81 8.66 -5.92 5.33
C VAL A 81 9.26 -6.05 3.95
N TYR A 82 8.70 -6.95 3.13
CA TYR A 82 9.25 -7.27 1.82
C TYR A 82 8.55 -6.54 0.70
N PHE A 83 9.34 -5.88 -0.16
CA PHE A 83 8.86 -5.09 -1.29
C PHE A 83 9.31 -5.66 -2.62
N VAL A 84 8.46 -5.57 -3.64
CA VAL A 84 8.81 -5.78 -5.04
C VAL A 84 7.91 -4.87 -5.86
N HIS A 85 8.40 -3.68 -6.24
CA HIS A 85 7.58 -2.76 -7.02
C HIS A 85 8.43 -1.70 -7.72
N SER A 86 7.92 -1.21 -8.86
CA SER A 86 8.56 -0.12 -9.61
C SER A 86 7.75 1.16 -9.54
N PHE A 87 6.50 1.07 -9.13
CA PHE A 87 5.59 2.21 -9.02
C PHE A 87 5.16 2.38 -7.57
N TYR A 88 4.81 3.59 -7.18
CA TYR A 88 4.52 3.90 -5.79
C TYR A 88 3.42 4.94 -5.66
N ALA A 89 2.76 4.96 -4.50
CA ALA A 89 1.84 6.03 -4.11
C ALA A 89 2.62 7.04 -3.28
N PRO A 90 2.61 8.33 -3.68
CA PRO A 90 3.27 9.35 -2.86
C PRO A 90 2.64 9.45 -1.47
N VAL A 91 3.37 10.00 -0.51
CA VAL A 91 2.81 10.28 0.81
C VAL A 91 1.66 11.27 0.65
N ASN A 92 0.52 10.98 1.28
CA ASN A 92 -0.71 11.74 1.09
C ASN A 92 -1.60 11.66 2.34
N ALA A 93 -2.80 12.21 2.27
CA ALA A 93 -3.72 12.26 3.41
C ALA A 93 -4.17 10.88 3.91
N TYR A 94 -4.10 9.86 3.08
CA TYR A 94 -4.52 8.50 3.45
C TYR A 94 -3.37 7.64 3.96
N THR A 95 -2.14 8.14 3.94
CA THR A 95 -0.96 7.37 4.31
C THR A 95 -0.96 7.01 5.78
N THR A 96 -0.81 5.72 6.08
CA THR A 96 -0.76 5.22 7.46
C THR A 96 0.57 4.56 7.81
N ALA A 97 1.44 4.35 6.82
CA ALA A 97 2.82 3.94 7.05
C ALA A 97 3.68 4.44 5.90
N VAL A 98 4.92 4.79 6.21
CA VAL A 98 5.86 5.37 5.25
C VAL A 98 7.09 4.49 5.15
N CYS A 99 7.60 4.34 3.94
CA CYS A 99 8.89 3.70 3.68
C CYS A 99 9.74 4.68 2.87
N GLU A 100 11.04 4.60 3.03
CA GLU A 100 11.94 5.45 2.26
C GLU A 100 12.75 4.61 1.27
N TYR A 101 12.62 4.92 -0.01
CA TYR A 101 13.43 4.38 -1.09
C TYR A 101 13.37 5.36 -2.24
N VAL A 102 14.51 5.92 -2.59
CA VAL A 102 14.63 7.08 -3.48
C VAL A 102 14.11 8.35 -2.77
N HIS A 103 12.93 8.29 -2.20
CA HIS A 103 12.27 9.33 -1.41
C HIS A 103 11.19 8.64 -0.56
N PRO A 104 10.58 9.34 0.40
CA PRO A 104 9.47 8.74 1.16
C PRO A 104 8.30 8.40 0.24
N PHE A 105 7.65 7.25 0.49
CA PHE A 105 6.44 6.87 -0.23
C PHE A 105 5.49 6.15 0.72
N SER A 106 4.23 6.00 0.28
CA SER A 106 3.22 5.33 1.10
C SER A 106 3.44 3.84 1.10
N ALA A 107 3.76 3.28 2.27
CA ALA A 107 3.81 1.84 2.44
C ALA A 107 2.42 1.28 2.72
N MET A 108 1.55 2.06 3.37
CA MET A 108 0.18 1.67 3.66
C MET A 108 -0.76 2.86 3.50
N LEU A 109 -1.99 2.57 3.06
CA LEU A 109 -3.07 3.55 2.94
C LEU A 109 -4.30 3.03 3.65
N HIS A 110 -5.16 3.95 4.11
CA HIS A 110 -6.43 3.60 4.73
C HIS A 110 -7.47 4.68 4.47
N LYS A 111 -8.65 4.25 4.06
CA LYS A 111 -9.83 5.10 3.94
C LYS A 111 -11.07 4.25 4.20
N ASP A 112 -11.88 4.65 5.18
CA ASP A 112 -13.11 3.93 5.54
C ASP A 112 -12.82 2.45 5.82
N ASN A 113 -13.41 1.54 5.07
CA ASN A 113 -13.20 0.09 5.22
C ASN A 113 -12.07 -0.45 4.33
N PHE A 114 -11.40 0.43 3.59
CA PHE A 114 -10.34 0.02 2.67
C PHE A 114 -8.96 0.23 3.29
N TYR A 115 -8.19 -0.85 3.31
CA TYR A 115 -6.81 -0.86 3.79
C TYR A 115 -5.92 -1.34 2.65
N ALA A 116 -4.76 -0.76 2.51
CA ALA A 116 -3.86 -1.14 1.42
C ALA A 116 -2.41 -1.12 1.88
N ALA A 117 -1.61 -2.04 1.34
CA ALA A 117 -0.19 -2.14 1.63
C ALA A 117 0.58 -2.33 0.33
N GLN A 118 1.69 -1.60 0.18
CA GLN A 118 2.54 -1.78 -1.00
C GLN A 118 3.38 -3.05 -0.90
N PHE A 119 3.73 -3.45 0.30
CA PHE A 119 4.56 -4.64 0.52
C PHE A 119 3.71 -5.91 0.51
N HIS A 120 4.41 -7.04 0.41
CA HIS A 120 3.78 -8.35 0.46
C HIS A 120 3.73 -8.85 1.91
N ALA A 121 2.60 -8.64 2.58
CA ALA A 121 2.45 -9.07 3.97
C ALA A 121 2.63 -10.58 4.12
N GLU A 122 2.19 -11.35 3.14
CA GLU A 122 2.24 -12.82 3.19
C GLU A 122 3.68 -13.37 3.20
N ILE A 123 4.66 -12.58 2.75
CA ILE A 123 6.07 -12.99 2.76
C ILE A 123 6.94 -12.02 3.55
N SER A 124 6.33 -11.29 4.48
CA SER A 124 7.04 -10.31 5.31
C SER A 124 7.29 -10.82 6.73
N GLY A 125 7.38 -12.13 6.89
CA GLY A 125 7.75 -12.75 8.17
C GLY A 125 6.75 -12.45 9.27
N LYS A 126 7.24 -12.31 10.49
CA LYS A 126 6.38 -12.11 11.66
C LYS A 126 5.65 -10.77 11.62
N ALA A 127 6.28 -9.73 11.10
CA ALA A 127 5.62 -8.42 10.98
C ALA A 127 4.42 -8.53 10.04
N GLY A 128 4.60 -9.17 8.89
CA GLY A 128 3.51 -9.39 7.94
C GLY A 128 2.40 -10.24 8.52
N GLU A 129 2.76 -11.30 9.25
CA GLU A 129 1.79 -12.15 9.90
C GLU A 129 0.95 -11.36 10.92
N GLN A 130 1.59 -10.51 11.71
CA GLN A 130 0.88 -9.70 12.70
C GLN A 130 -0.06 -8.70 12.02
N ILE A 131 0.38 -8.12 10.90
CA ILE A 131 -0.47 -7.19 10.13
C ILE A 131 -1.72 -7.92 9.63
N LEU A 132 -1.56 -9.12 9.09
CA LEU A 132 -2.70 -9.90 8.61
C LEU A 132 -3.64 -10.28 9.75
N LYS A 133 -3.09 -10.68 10.90
CA LYS A 133 -3.90 -10.98 12.08
C LYS A 133 -4.68 -9.74 12.55
N ASN A 134 -4.03 -8.59 12.55
CA ASN A 134 -4.69 -7.34 12.94
C ASN A 134 -5.84 -7.01 11.98
N PHE A 135 -5.65 -7.25 10.69
CA PHE A 135 -6.70 -7.04 9.70
C PHE A 135 -7.88 -7.96 9.97
N LEU A 136 -7.63 -9.23 10.25
CA LEU A 136 -8.70 -10.19 10.53
C LEU A 136 -9.43 -9.89 11.83
N ALA A 137 -8.83 -9.12 12.71
CA ALA A 137 -9.45 -8.76 13.99
C ALA A 137 -10.28 -7.47 13.93
N LEU A 138 -10.35 -6.82 12.76
CA LEU A 138 -11.12 -5.59 12.59
C LEU A 138 -12.62 -5.81 12.70
#